data_b428ee65221669e66e13581d5ef5bd09
#
_entry.id   b428ee65221669e66e13581d5ef5bd09
#
_cell.length_a   1.000
_cell.length_b   1.000
_cell.length_c   1.000
_cell.angle_alpha   90.00
_cell.angle_beta   90.00
_cell.angle_gamma   90.00
#
_symmetry.space_group_name_H-M   'P 1'
#
loop_
_entity.id
_entity.type
_entity.pdbx_description
1 polymer ?
#
loop_
_entity_poly.entity_id
_entity_poly.type
_entity_poly.pdbx_seq_one_letter_code
_entity_poly.pdbx_strand_id
1 'polypeptide(L)'
;MTEQITRTEFERMLMDPDVPDSALRPYVMIDPLESQALQPSVVVNPDRVAAGGLESAMALGSLNKVARWRRNQRYRARVAKGWSGPKVVAEGDSWFQYPLLLDDVIDHLSDRWAIYDNSAAGDLLRDMARQDEIGVSVRSEKPDYLLLSGGGNDVLGGGSLERHVASFKAGLRPEDYVQDTFDALLSSTMRIYADIIETGLSAGAGKVVCHCYDYALPNSGRWLGRPLAKLGINDPGLQRAILHILIDRFHDSLIVMARKFGGRVRIADTRRTVDPGNWYDELHPTSVGYAGPAQKIRAAANAGGGLESVDVIVPKPVERPLDVADTEAVSRLLDTSEDRLLDELGRRQTILELDPGAADTLSLELTTGGVEGVGDVFRKLGGRVLARQQRELYALLCGDDPATKGEREKLRGALNLSDTALTGALAAAMIAVGCPPFVAPLIAAVIVRRGIYPAYEETCRLWGESIAADDQKAAAPAP
;
A
#
# COMPACT_ATOMS: atom_id res chain seq x y z
N MET A 1 24.13 -33.06 20.23
CA MET A 1 24.26 -31.59 20.42
C MET A 1 24.60 -31.00 19.07
N THR A 2 23.76 -30.17 18.54
CA THR A 2 24.04 -29.45 17.30
C THR A 2 25.11 -28.40 17.60
N GLU A 3 26.16 -28.39 16.79
CA GLU A 3 27.27 -27.47 16.95
C GLU A 3 26.81 -26.04 16.83
N GLN A 4 27.04 -25.22 17.85
CA GLN A 4 26.75 -23.78 17.82
C GLN A 4 27.93 -23.06 17.16
N ILE A 5 27.64 -22.11 16.32
CA ILE A 5 28.66 -21.17 15.83
C ILE A 5 28.79 -19.96 16.76
N THR A 6 29.90 -19.26 16.68
CA THR A 6 30.08 -18.01 17.43
C THR A 6 29.25 -16.88 16.75
N ARG A 7 28.90 -15.88 17.56
CA ARG A 7 28.21 -14.68 17.02
C ARG A 7 29.03 -13.99 15.93
N THR A 8 30.33 -13.86 16.11
CA THR A 8 31.24 -13.27 15.12
C THR A 8 31.24 -14.04 13.81
N GLU A 9 31.15 -15.35 13.87
CA GLU A 9 31.06 -16.21 12.70
C GLU A 9 29.73 -16.02 11.98
N PHE A 10 28.62 -15.97 12.73
CA PHE A 10 27.30 -15.66 12.15
C PHE A 10 27.28 -14.27 11.49
N GLU A 11 27.80 -13.23 12.15
CA GLU A 11 27.89 -11.89 11.59
C GLU A 11 28.76 -11.85 10.33
N ARG A 12 29.88 -12.59 10.30
CA ARG A 12 30.72 -12.72 9.10
C ARG A 12 29.96 -13.38 7.96
N MET A 13 29.23 -14.47 8.22
CA MET A 13 28.38 -15.13 7.23
C MET A 13 27.26 -14.20 6.74
N LEU A 14 26.66 -13.45 7.64
CA LEU A 14 25.58 -12.51 7.32
C LEU A 14 26.06 -11.37 6.40
N MET A 15 27.29 -10.91 6.58
CA MET A 15 27.90 -9.84 5.78
C MET A 15 28.58 -10.34 4.50
N ASP A 16 28.61 -11.63 4.27
CA ASP A 16 29.16 -12.22 3.04
C ASP A 16 28.00 -12.53 2.04
N PRO A 17 27.86 -11.75 0.94
CA PRO A 17 26.77 -11.95 -0.02
C PRO A 17 26.89 -13.28 -0.81
N ASP A 18 28.06 -13.92 -0.83
CA ASP A 18 28.28 -15.19 -1.52
C ASP A 18 27.78 -16.39 -0.66
N VAL A 19 27.59 -16.23 0.63
CA VAL A 19 26.92 -17.22 1.49
C VAL A 19 25.43 -17.24 1.12
N PRO A 20 24.83 -18.37 0.72
CA PRO A 20 23.41 -18.43 0.39
C PRO A 20 22.54 -18.17 1.63
N ASP A 21 21.37 -17.52 1.45
CA ASP A 21 20.47 -17.19 2.57
C ASP A 21 19.96 -18.48 3.27
N SER A 22 19.82 -19.58 2.53
CA SER A 22 19.49 -20.90 3.08
C SER A 22 20.52 -21.41 4.12
N ALA A 23 21.80 -21.02 4.00
CA ALA A 23 22.82 -21.35 4.98
C ALA A 23 22.74 -20.51 6.26
N LEU A 24 22.11 -19.32 6.19
CA LEU A 24 21.87 -18.44 7.35
C LEU A 24 20.59 -18.80 8.11
N ARG A 25 19.63 -19.43 7.44
CA ARG A 25 18.30 -19.77 7.97
C ARG A 25 18.30 -20.54 9.28
N PRO A 26 19.18 -21.53 9.54
CA PRO A 26 19.22 -22.23 10.82
C PRO A 26 19.59 -21.35 12.03
N TYR A 27 20.21 -20.20 11.78
CA TYR A 27 20.73 -19.29 12.81
C TYR A 27 19.79 -18.15 13.15
N VAL A 28 18.62 -18.07 12.52
CA VAL A 28 17.58 -17.09 12.78
C VAL A 28 16.24 -17.79 13.04
N MET A 29 15.37 -17.14 13.79
CA MET A 29 14.02 -17.62 14.08
C MET A 29 13.07 -16.46 14.30
N ILE A 30 11.75 -16.72 14.14
CA ILE A 30 10.73 -15.75 14.53
C ILE A 30 10.57 -15.76 16.04
N ASP A 31 10.59 -14.58 16.65
CA ASP A 31 10.15 -14.39 18.02
C ASP A 31 8.63 -14.19 18.05
N PRO A 32 7.84 -15.15 18.54
CA PRO A 32 6.38 -15.02 18.55
C PRO A 32 5.86 -14.00 19.57
N LEU A 33 6.67 -13.61 20.57
CA LEU A 33 6.28 -12.70 21.64
C LEU A 33 6.42 -11.24 21.18
N GLU A 34 7.52 -10.92 20.50
CA GLU A 34 7.83 -9.57 20.02
C GLU A 34 7.28 -9.28 18.60
N SER A 35 6.75 -10.31 17.92
CA SER A 35 6.20 -10.15 16.58
C SER A 35 4.85 -9.43 16.60
N GLN A 36 4.76 -8.32 15.90
CA GLN A 36 3.51 -7.58 15.67
C GLN A 36 2.84 -8.02 14.36
N ALA A 37 1.60 -7.55 14.17
CA ALA A 37 0.85 -7.76 12.95
C ALA A 37 1.66 -7.23 11.75
N LEU A 38 1.87 -8.09 10.72
CA LEU A 38 2.64 -7.82 9.49
C LEU A 38 4.14 -7.45 9.73
N GLN A 39 4.61 -7.52 10.96
CA GLN A 39 6.00 -7.25 11.32
C GLN A 39 6.55 -8.40 12.18
N PRO A 40 6.96 -9.52 11.57
CA PRO A 40 7.60 -10.60 12.32
C PRO A 40 8.91 -10.09 12.93
N SER A 41 9.09 -10.27 14.22
CA SER A 41 10.38 -10.07 14.87
C SER A 41 11.26 -11.26 14.60
N VAL A 42 12.35 -11.08 13.87
CA VAL A 42 13.33 -12.13 13.60
C VAL A 42 14.51 -11.94 14.52
N VAL A 43 14.84 -12.98 15.25
CA VAL A 43 15.93 -12.98 16.23
C VAL A 43 16.97 -14.05 15.88
N VAL A 44 18.17 -13.87 16.40
CA VAL A 44 19.20 -14.91 16.33
C VAL A 44 18.75 -16.12 17.14
N ASN A 45 18.87 -17.32 16.57
CA ASN A 45 18.50 -18.56 17.22
C ASN A 45 19.51 -18.90 18.33
N PRO A 46 19.15 -18.83 19.64
CA PRO A 46 20.07 -19.07 20.74
C PRO A 46 20.55 -20.54 20.83
N ASP A 47 19.80 -21.47 20.21
CA ASP A 47 20.22 -22.88 20.17
C ASP A 47 21.31 -23.15 19.12
N ARG A 48 21.58 -22.21 18.24
CA ARG A 48 22.49 -22.34 17.08
C ARG A 48 23.64 -21.35 17.10
N VAL A 49 23.49 -20.23 17.79
CA VAL A 49 24.52 -19.19 17.91
C VAL A 49 24.83 -18.98 19.39
N ALA A 50 26.09 -19.13 19.74
CA ALA A 50 26.52 -18.96 21.12
C ALA A 50 26.28 -17.54 21.62
N ALA A 51 25.75 -17.40 22.84
CA ALA A 51 25.49 -16.13 23.48
C ALA A 51 26.78 -15.32 23.68
N GLY A 52 26.95 -14.25 22.92
CA GLY A 52 28.00 -13.25 23.13
C GLY A 52 27.33 -11.93 23.49
N GLY A 53 27.49 -11.51 24.73
CA GLY A 53 26.98 -10.35 25.43
C GLY A 53 26.07 -9.37 24.69
N LEU A 54 24.97 -8.98 25.33
CA LEU A 54 23.83 -8.17 24.90
C LEU A 54 22.97 -8.82 23.80
N GLU A 55 21.82 -9.32 24.23
CA GLU A 55 20.69 -9.67 23.39
C GLU A 55 20.27 -8.44 22.58
N SER A 56 20.68 -8.37 21.35
CA SER A 56 20.06 -7.44 20.39
C SER A 56 19.24 -8.26 19.40
N ALA A 57 17.94 -8.34 19.67
CA ALA A 57 16.98 -8.65 18.64
C ALA A 57 17.29 -7.71 17.46
N MET A 58 17.55 -8.27 16.27
CA MET A 58 17.68 -7.45 15.07
C MET A 58 16.27 -7.01 14.70
N ALA A 59 15.98 -5.71 14.82
CA ALA A 59 14.71 -5.18 14.37
C ALA A 59 14.48 -5.56 12.89
N LEU A 60 13.23 -5.86 12.52
CA LEU A 60 12.86 -6.24 11.14
C LEU A 60 13.43 -5.27 10.10
N GLY A 61 13.40 -3.97 10.39
CA GLY A 61 13.99 -2.96 9.52
C GLY A 61 15.50 -3.13 9.28
N SER A 62 16.25 -3.64 10.27
CA SER A 62 17.67 -3.94 10.09
C SER A 62 17.89 -5.19 9.24
N LEU A 63 17.06 -6.23 9.43
CA LEU A 63 17.11 -7.45 8.62
C LEU A 63 16.68 -7.17 7.17
N ASN A 64 15.63 -6.39 6.95
CA ASN A 64 15.24 -5.94 5.62
C ASN A 64 16.42 -5.24 4.92
N LYS A 65 17.12 -4.33 5.60
CA LYS A 65 18.29 -3.62 5.04
C LYS A 65 19.43 -4.58 4.70
N VAL A 66 19.73 -5.55 5.57
CA VAL A 66 20.80 -6.53 5.33
C VAL A 66 20.42 -7.45 4.17
N ALA A 67 19.22 -8.01 4.15
CA ALA A 67 18.75 -8.88 3.07
C ALA A 67 18.78 -8.14 1.72
N ARG A 68 18.24 -6.92 1.66
CA ARG A 68 18.27 -6.05 0.48
C ARG A 68 19.70 -5.74 0.03
N TRP A 69 20.59 -5.37 0.96
CA TRP A 69 21.99 -5.13 0.66
C TRP A 69 22.66 -6.36 0.04
N ARG A 70 22.47 -7.57 0.60
CA ARG A 70 23.02 -8.84 0.09
C ARG A 70 22.54 -9.11 -1.34
N ARG A 71 21.22 -9.00 -1.60
CA ARG A 71 20.63 -9.17 -2.94
C ARG A 71 21.22 -8.18 -3.93
N ASN A 72 21.36 -6.92 -3.55
CA ASN A 72 21.92 -5.87 -4.40
C ASN A 72 23.42 -6.03 -4.66
N GLN A 73 24.20 -6.60 -3.72
CA GLN A 73 25.58 -6.99 -4.01
C GLN A 73 25.66 -8.12 -5.04
N ARG A 74 24.82 -9.16 -4.89
CA ARG A 74 24.72 -10.24 -5.89
C ARG A 74 24.29 -9.74 -7.27
N TYR A 75 23.32 -8.82 -7.32
CA TYR A 75 22.92 -8.14 -8.55
C TYR A 75 24.10 -7.43 -9.22
N ARG A 76 24.80 -6.57 -8.47
CA ARG A 76 25.95 -5.80 -8.98
C ARG A 76 27.05 -6.68 -9.48
N ALA A 77 27.38 -7.73 -8.74
CA ALA A 77 28.39 -8.72 -9.16
C ALA A 77 27.98 -9.44 -10.47
N ARG A 78 26.69 -9.77 -10.63
CA ARG A 78 26.18 -10.41 -11.85
C ARG A 78 26.25 -9.46 -13.04
N VAL A 79 25.84 -8.20 -12.89
CA VAL A 79 25.89 -7.20 -13.95
C VAL A 79 27.32 -6.88 -14.34
N ALA A 80 28.24 -6.75 -13.37
CA ALA A 80 29.66 -6.50 -13.62
C ALA A 80 30.36 -7.65 -14.38
N LYS A 81 29.85 -8.89 -14.26
CA LYS A 81 30.32 -10.05 -15.02
C LYS A 81 29.74 -10.11 -16.45
N GLY A 82 29.03 -9.09 -16.91
CA GLY A 82 28.51 -9.02 -18.28
C GLY A 82 27.16 -9.74 -18.47
N TRP A 83 26.24 -9.57 -17.53
CA TRP A 83 24.89 -10.15 -17.64
C TRP A 83 24.16 -9.66 -18.90
N SER A 84 23.69 -10.61 -19.72
CA SER A 84 22.98 -10.35 -20.99
C SER A 84 21.48 -10.64 -20.94
N GLY A 85 20.98 -11.20 -19.83
CA GLY A 85 19.55 -11.43 -19.61
C GLY A 85 18.80 -10.18 -19.11
N PRO A 86 17.51 -10.30 -18.80
CA PRO A 86 16.72 -9.20 -18.30
C PRO A 86 17.29 -8.62 -17.01
N LYS A 87 17.30 -7.27 -16.94
CA LYS A 87 17.53 -6.50 -15.73
C LYS A 87 16.18 -6.07 -15.14
N VAL A 88 16.05 -6.19 -13.85
CA VAL A 88 14.79 -5.97 -13.13
C VAL A 88 15.05 -5.08 -11.92
N VAL A 89 14.16 -4.16 -11.68
CA VAL A 89 14.00 -3.51 -10.37
C VAL A 89 12.76 -4.13 -9.73
N ALA A 90 12.87 -4.55 -8.48
CA ALA A 90 11.77 -5.05 -7.68
C ALA A 90 11.49 -4.09 -6.52
N GLU A 91 10.22 -3.86 -6.25
CA GLU A 91 9.71 -3.13 -5.09
C GLU A 91 8.54 -3.91 -4.53
N GLY A 92 8.51 -4.12 -3.22
CA GLY A 92 7.41 -4.90 -2.68
C GLY A 92 7.49 -5.19 -1.20
N ASP A 93 6.49 -5.94 -0.77
CA ASP A 93 6.29 -6.39 0.60
C ASP A 93 6.95 -7.75 0.90
N SER A 94 6.43 -8.47 1.88
CA SER A 94 6.94 -9.77 2.33
C SER A 94 6.85 -10.88 1.27
N TRP A 95 6.08 -10.73 0.20
CA TRP A 95 6.08 -11.69 -0.91
C TRP A 95 7.32 -11.58 -1.79
N PHE A 96 7.94 -10.40 -1.82
CA PHE A 96 9.20 -10.16 -2.51
C PHE A 96 10.41 -10.17 -1.59
N GLN A 97 10.23 -9.89 -0.30
CA GLN A 97 11.30 -10.01 0.67
C GLN A 97 10.82 -10.55 2.02
N TYR A 98 11.04 -11.84 2.23
CA TYR A 98 10.89 -12.47 3.55
C TYR A 98 12.29 -12.77 4.13
N PRO A 99 12.89 -11.83 4.87
CA PRO A 99 14.34 -11.79 5.06
C PRO A 99 14.87 -13.05 5.74
N LEU A 100 15.77 -13.75 5.08
CA LEU A 100 16.53 -14.94 5.50
C LEU A 100 15.70 -16.19 5.80
N LEU A 101 14.41 -16.08 6.12
CA LEU A 101 13.60 -17.20 6.60
C LEU A 101 13.03 -18.07 5.48
N LEU A 102 12.69 -17.46 4.34
CA LEU A 102 12.12 -18.15 3.18
C LEU A 102 12.88 -17.74 1.91
N ASP A 103 12.89 -18.64 0.92
CA ASP A 103 13.17 -18.27 -0.46
C ASP A 103 11.86 -17.75 -1.04
N ASP A 104 11.77 -16.46 -1.26
CA ASP A 104 10.57 -15.78 -1.75
C ASP A 104 10.52 -15.68 -3.28
N VAL A 105 9.56 -14.92 -3.82
CA VAL A 105 9.39 -14.75 -5.26
C VAL A 105 10.68 -14.24 -5.93
N ILE A 106 11.39 -13.29 -5.31
CA ILE A 106 12.61 -12.71 -5.89
C ILE A 106 13.74 -13.73 -5.95
N ASP A 107 13.86 -14.59 -4.94
CA ASP A 107 14.86 -15.66 -4.94
C ASP A 107 14.60 -16.63 -6.11
N HIS A 108 13.35 -17.05 -6.32
CA HIS A 108 12.96 -17.91 -7.45
C HIS A 108 13.12 -17.27 -8.83
N LEU A 109 13.04 -15.95 -8.94
CA LEU A 109 13.25 -15.23 -10.20
C LEU A 109 14.72 -14.95 -10.47
N SER A 110 15.56 -14.90 -9.44
CA SER A 110 16.97 -14.52 -9.51
C SER A 110 17.84 -15.54 -10.25
N ASP A 111 17.36 -16.75 -10.56
CA ASP A 111 18.05 -17.70 -11.42
C ASP A 111 18.10 -17.23 -12.89
N ARG A 112 17.06 -16.51 -13.34
CA ARG A 112 16.84 -16.09 -14.72
C ARG A 112 16.97 -14.59 -14.96
N TRP A 113 16.90 -13.77 -13.91
CA TRP A 113 16.93 -12.32 -13.99
C TRP A 113 18.01 -11.73 -13.09
N ALA A 114 18.59 -10.61 -13.49
CA ALA A 114 19.37 -9.80 -12.58
C ALA A 114 18.42 -8.80 -11.92
N ILE A 115 18.20 -8.94 -10.60
CA ILE A 115 17.20 -8.19 -9.87
C ILE A 115 17.86 -7.26 -8.86
N TYR A 116 17.65 -5.95 -9.02
CA TYR A 116 17.91 -4.93 -8.02
C TYR A 116 16.66 -4.80 -7.14
N ASP A 117 16.81 -5.03 -5.85
CA ASP A 117 15.70 -5.20 -4.92
C ASP A 117 15.60 -4.04 -3.93
N ASN A 118 14.44 -3.37 -3.90
CA ASN A 118 14.08 -2.35 -2.92
C ASN A 118 13.05 -2.87 -1.90
N SER A 119 12.59 -4.11 -2.04
CA SER A 119 11.48 -4.66 -1.26
C SER A 119 11.80 -4.76 0.22
N ALA A 120 10.79 -4.65 1.06
CA ALA A 120 10.91 -4.87 2.50
C ALA A 120 9.65 -5.51 3.09
N ALA A 121 9.83 -6.54 3.92
CA ALA A 121 8.70 -7.14 4.64
C ALA A 121 7.98 -6.09 5.49
N GLY A 122 6.65 -6.06 5.38
CA GLY A 122 5.81 -5.12 6.11
C GLY A 122 5.55 -3.78 5.40
N ASP A 123 6.17 -3.51 4.25
CA ASP A 123 5.96 -2.27 3.52
C ASP A 123 4.50 -2.13 3.05
N LEU A 124 4.00 -0.90 3.16
CA LEU A 124 2.72 -0.47 2.63
C LEU A 124 2.95 0.28 1.31
N LEU A 125 2.00 0.21 0.40
CA LEU A 125 2.09 0.95 -0.87
C LEU A 125 2.35 2.45 -0.68
N ARG A 126 1.73 3.07 0.33
CA ARG A 126 1.96 4.48 0.65
C ARG A 126 3.41 4.76 1.08
N ASP A 127 4.07 3.80 1.72
CA ASP A 127 5.46 3.95 2.16
C ASP A 127 6.39 3.83 0.95
N MET A 128 6.15 2.86 0.06
CA MET A 128 6.84 2.72 -1.22
C MET A 128 6.72 4.01 -2.08
N ALA A 129 5.50 4.57 -2.19
CA ALA A 129 5.26 5.82 -2.91
C ALA A 129 6.00 7.03 -2.31
N ARG A 130 6.11 7.08 -0.97
CA ARG A 130 6.74 8.19 -0.24
C ARG A 130 8.26 8.15 -0.30
N GLN A 131 8.87 6.97 -0.31
CA GLN A 131 10.31 6.79 -0.28
C GLN A 131 10.98 7.12 -1.63
N ASP A 132 10.23 7.09 -2.74
CA ASP A 132 10.69 7.33 -4.13
C ASP A 132 11.92 6.48 -4.53
N GLU A 133 12.14 5.35 -3.87
CA GLU A 133 13.25 4.44 -4.20
C GLU A 133 13.11 3.89 -5.63
N ILE A 134 11.87 3.68 -6.08
CA ILE A 134 11.56 3.19 -7.45
C ILE A 134 12.07 4.15 -8.51
N GLY A 135 11.75 5.43 -8.40
CA GLY A 135 12.18 6.42 -9.39
C GLY A 135 13.71 6.51 -9.48
N VAL A 136 14.40 6.47 -8.35
CA VAL A 136 15.86 6.47 -8.28
C VAL A 136 16.44 5.21 -8.89
N SER A 137 15.98 4.03 -8.47
CA SER A 137 16.51 2.74 -8.91
C SER A 137 16.25 2.49 -10.39
N VAL A 138 15.06 2.82 -10.90
CA VAL A 138 14.73 2.67 -12.32
C VAL A 138 15.60 3.58 -13.20
N ARG A 139 15.83 4.83 -12.81
CA ARG A 139 16.71 5.73 -13.55
C ARG A 139 18.16 5.23 -13.59
N SER A 140 18.66 4.68 -12.48
CA SER A 140 20.04 4.21 -12.38
C SER A 140 20.25 2.88 -13.12
N GLU A 141 19.35 1.91 -12.90
CA GLU A 141 19.53 0.54 -13.38
C GLU A 141 19.00 0.32 -14.81
N LYS A 142 18.05 1.16 -15.28
CA LYS A 142 17.40 1.07 -16.60
C LYS A 142 16.88 -0.33 -16.87
N PRO A 143 15.92 -0.81 -16.07
CA PRO A 143 15.46 -2.19 -16.10
C PRO A 143 14.53 -2.46 -17.30
N ASP A 144 14.52 -3.70 -17.77
CA ASP A 144 13.51 -4.19 -18.70
C ASP A 144 12.14 -4.30 -18.02
N TYR A 145 12.13 -4.68 -16.73
CA TYR A 145 10.93 -4.83 -15.93
C TYR A 145 11.05 -4.13 -14.58
N LEU A 146 9.96 -3.49 -14.16
CA LEU A 146 9.71 -3.15 -12.76
C LEU A 146 8.69 -4.16 -12.20
N LEU A 147 9.05 -4.88 -11.15
CA LEU A 147 8.14 -5.76 -10.43
C LEU A 147 7.58 -5.04 -9.22
N LEU A 148 6.25 -5.16 -8.99
CA LEU A 148 5.57 -4.57 -7.85
C LEU A 148 4.76 -5.62 -7.10
N SER A 149 5.01 -5.72 -5.79
CA SER A 149 4.22 -6.49 -4.83
C SER A 149 3.73 -5.57 -3.73
N GLY A 150 2.43 -5.45 -3.57
CA GLY A 150 1.91 -4.58 -2.51
C GLY A 150 0.39 -4.60 -2.43
N GLY A 151 -0.15 -3.88 -1.47
CA GLY A 151 -1.58 -3.79 -1.23
C GLY A 151 -2.11 -4.86 -0.26
N GLY A 152 -1.43 -5.98 -0.09
CA GLY A 152 -1.80 -7.00 0.89
C GLY A 152 -1.75 -6.44 2.32
N ASN A 153 -0.67 -5.77 2.66
CA ASN A 153 -0.52 -5.13 3.96
C ASN A 153 -1.49 -3.96 4.16
N ASP A 154 -1.80 -3.21 3.10
CA ASP A 154 -2.77 -2.11 3.12
C ASP A 154 -4.19 -2.63 3.40
N VAL A 155 -4.54 -3.81 2.85
CA VAL A 155 -5.84 -4.46 3.03
C VAL A 155 -5.97 -5.15 4.39
N LEU A 156 -4.89 -5.78 4.89
CA LEU A 156 -4.89 -6.58 6.11
C LEU A 156 -4.29 -5.84 7.31
N GLY A 157 -3.67 -4.68 7.07
CA GLY A 157 -2.90 -3.94 8.07
C GLY A 157 -3.72 -3.56 9.30
N GLY A 158 -3.15 -3.81 10.49
CA GLY A 158 -3.66 -3.31 11.75
C GLY A 158 -5.04 -3.84 12.18
N GLY A 159 -5.48 -5.02 11.71
CA GLY A 159 -6.81 -5.56 12.03
C GLY A 159 -7.92 -4.95 11.18
N SER A 160 -7.59 -4.41 9.99
CA SER A 160 -8.58 -3.80 9.09
C SER A 160 -9.58 -4.80 8.52
N LEU A 161 -9.23 -6.09 8.43
CA LEU A 161 -10.12 -7.13 7.90
C LEU A 161 -11.49 -7.14 8.60
N GLU A 162 -11.50 -6.98 9.92
CA GLU A 162 -12.73 -6.96 10.73
C GLU A 162 -13.68 -5.81 10.34
N ARG A 163 -13.20 -4.76 9.68
CA ARG A 163 -14.00 -3.60 9.25
C ARG A 163 -14.63 -3.77 7.88
N HIS A 164 -14.10 -4.70 7.11
CA HIS A 164 -14.50 -4.93 5.74
C HIS A 164 -15.34 -6.20 5.58
N VAL A 165 -15.53 -6.94 6.69
CA VAL A 165 -16.31 -8.16 6.74
C VAL A 165 -17.42 -8.02 7.80
N ALA A 166 -18.66 -8.33 7.42
CA ALA A 166 -19.80 -8.31 8.34
C ALA A 166 -19.71 -9.42 9.39
N SER A 167 -20.22 -9.18 10.58
CA SER A 167 -20.37 -10.23 11.61
C SER A 167 -21.24 -11.38 11.11
N PHE A 168 -21.00 -12.58 11.63
CA PHE A 168 -21.72 -13.78 11.25
C PHE A 168 -23.24 -13.59 11.35
N LYS A 169 -23.92 -13.97 10.29
CA LYS A 169 -25.37 -14.05 10.24
C LYS A 169 -25.77 -15.28 9.42
N ALA A 170 -26.57 -16.17 10.03
CA ALA A 170 -27.02 -17.37 9.35
C ALA A 170 -27.81 -17.06 8.07
N GLY A 171 -27.53 -17.79 7.01
CA GLY A 171 -28.22 -17.67 5.73
C GLY A 171 -27.63 -16.64 4.77
N LEU A 172 -26.60 -15.88 5.16
CA LEU A 172 -25.84 -15.04 4.23
C LEU A 172 -24.93 -15.91 3.35
N ARG A 173 -24.82 -15.52 2.08
CA ARG A 173 -23.82 -16.08 1.17
C ARG A 173 -22.45 -15.45 1.46
N PRO A 174 -21.34 -16.09 1.09
CA PRO A 174 -19.99 -15.53 1.32
C PRO A 174 -19.82 -14.11 0.78
N GLU A 175 -20.41 -13.80 -0.37
CA GLU A 175 -20.34 -12.46 -1.00
C GLU A 175 -20.98 -11.37 -0.14
N ASP A 176 -22.05 -11.73 0.59
CA ASP A 176 -22.83 -10.80 1.38
C ASP A 176 -22.12 -10.39 2.68
N TYR A 177 -20.99 -11.06 3.03
CA TYR A 177 -20.14 -10.67 4.15
C TYR A 177 -19.16 -9.56 3.80
N VAL A 178 -18.78 -9.41 2.53
CA VAL A 178 -17.81 -8.38 2.11
C VAL A 178 -18.54 -7.04 2.00
N GLN A 179 -18.13 -6.10 2.85
CA GLN A 179 -18.76 -4.78 2.94
C GLN A 179 -18.24 -3.81 1.87
N ASP A 180 -19.03 -2.79 1.57
CA ASP A 180 -18.68 -1.70 0.64
C ASP A 180 -17.41 -0.94 1.05
N THR A 181 -17.09 -0.93 2.35
CA THR A 181 -15.83 -0.36 2.86
C THR A 181 -14.60 -1.02 2.27
N PHE A 182 -14.69 -2.30 1.85
CA PHE A 182 -13.62 -2.99 1.17
C PHE A 182 -13.39 -2.42 -0.24
N ASP A 183 -14.44 -2.17 -0.99
CA ASP A 183 -14.34 -1.61 -2.33
C ASP A 183 -13.79 -0.16 -2.31
N ALA A 184 -14.15 0.61 -1.28
CA ALA A 184 -13.55 1.93 -1.03
C ALA A 184 -12.04 1.84 -0.73
N LEU A 185 -11.64 0.86 0.10
CA LEU A 185 -10.23 0.59 0.38
C LEU A 185 -9.48 0.17 -0.89
N LEU A 186 -10.03 -0.75 -1.69
CA LEU A 186 -9.44 -1.15 -2.96
C LEU A 186 -9.26 0.02 -3.91
N SER A 187 -10.25 0.89 -4.03
CA SER A 187 -10.18 2.09 -4.87
C SER A 187 -9.04 3.01 -4.44
N SER A 188 -8.83 3.17 -3.13
CA SER A 188 -7.71 3.94 -2.57
C SER A 188 -6.37 3.28 -2.86
N THR A 189 -6.28 1.98 -2.63
CA THR A 189 -5.09 1.16 -2.87
C THR A 189 -4.67 1.21 -4.34
N MET A 190 -5.62 1.08 -5.27
CA MET A 190 -5.34 1.10 -6.71
C MET A 190 -4.86 2.45 -7.23
N ARG A 191 -5.22 3.56 -6.56
CA ARG A 191 -4.66 4.87 -6.91
C ARG A 191 -3.19 4.96 -6.54
N ILE A 192 -2.83 4.55 -5.33
CA ILE A 192 -1.42 4.53 -4.92
C ILE A 192 -0.61 3.62 -5.85
N TYR A 193 -1.18 2.47 -6.22
CA TYR A 193 -0.58 1.59 -7.23
C TYR A 193 -0.34 2.30 -8.56
N ALA A 194 -1.34 3.04 -9.05
CA ALA A 194 -1.23 3.78 -10.30
C ALA A 194 -0.13 4.84 -10.24
N ASP A 195 -0.03 5.59 -9.14
CA ASP A 195 1.01 6.61 -8.92
C ASP A 195 2.42 5.99 -8.91
N ILE A 196 2.59 4.84 -8.25
CA ILE A 196 3.86 4.09 -8.23
C ILE A 196 4.23 3.61 -9.64
N ILE A 197 3.26 3.05 -10.37
CA ILE A 197 3.45 2.58 -11.75
C ILE A 197 3.84 3.75 -12.66
N GLU A 198 3.15 4.88 -12.57
CA GLU A 198 3.45 6.07 -13.36
C GLU A 198 4.85 6.59 -13.08
N THR A 199 5.26 6.62 -11.81
CA THR A 199 6.62 6.97 -11.40
C THR A 199 7.64 6.04 -12.05
N GLY A 200 7.44 4.73 -11.98
CA GLY A 200 8.35 3.75 -12.58
C GLY A 200 8.43 3.85 -14.10
N LEU A 201 7.28 4.00 -14.77
CA LEU A 201 7.22 4.15 -16.22
C LEU A 201 7.84 5.46 -16.70
N SER A 202 7.63 6.56 -15.97
CA SER A 202 8.20 7.88 -16.26
C SER A 202 9.71 7.91 -15.99
N ALA A 203 10.19 7.13 -15.04
CA ALA A 203 11.62 6.94 -14.76
C ALA A 203 12.33 6.09 -15.82
N GLY A 204 11.60 5.38 -16.69
CA GLY A 204 12.14 4.64 -17.82
C GLY A 204 12.06 3.11 -17.71
N ALA A 205 11.25 2.55 -16.84
CA ALA A 205 10.98 1.12 -16.82
C ALA A 205 10.36 0.66 -18.16
N GLY A 206 10.82 -0.45 -18.70
CA GLY A 206 10.29 -1.00 -19.95
C GLY A 206 8.83 -1.45 -19.81
N LYS A 207 8.55 -2.29 -18.83
CA LYS A 207 7.21 -2.74 -18.42
C LYS A 207 7.11 -2.85 -16.91
N VAL A 208 5.89 -2.77 -16.38
CA VAL A 208 5.59 -3.05 -14.97
C VAL A 208 4.81 -4.34 -14.86
N VAL A 209 5.17 -5.19 -13.90
CA VAL A 209 4.48 -6.44 -13.61
C VAL A 209 4.03 -6.42 -12.14
N CYS A 210 2.72 -6.50 -11.90
CA CYS A 210 2.13 -6.64 -10.59
C CYS A 210 1.53 -8.04 -10.43
N HIS A 211 1.19 -8.44 -9.22
CA HIS A 211 0.49 -9.70 -8.93
C HIS A 211 -0.62 -9.51 -7.88
N CYS A 212 -1.54 -10.47 -7.79
CA CYS A 212 -2.73 -10.37 -6.94
C CYS A 212 -2.66 -11.20 -5.64
N TYR A 213 -1.54 -11.79 -5.31
CA TYR A 213 -1.39 -12.83 -4.28
C TYR A 213 -2.15 -14.14 -4.64
N ASP A 214 -2.05 -15.14 -3.77
CA ASP A 214 -2.86 -16.36 -3.85
C ASP A 214 -3.90 -16.40 -2.74
N TYR A 215 -4.78 -17.37 -2.78
CA TYR A 215 -5.82 -17.59 -1.79
C TYR A 215 -5.21 -18.06 -0.47
N ALA A 216 -4.98 -17.09 0.41
CA ALA A 216 -4.46 -17.32 1.74
C ALA A 216 -5.31 -18.31 2.54
N LEU A 217 -4.69 -19.13 3.39
CA LEU A 217 -5.38 -20.15 4.17
C LEU A 217 -5.58 -19.69 5.61
N PRO A 218 -6.81 -19.30 5.99
CA PRO A 218 -7.11 -18.97 7.37
C PRO A 218 -6.92 -20.19 8.26
N ASN A 219 -6.28 -19.98 9.39
CA ASN A 219 -6.15 -20.95 10.47
C ASN A 219 -6.46 -20.25 11.82
N SER A 220 -5.94 -20.71 12.93
CA SER A 220 -6.08 -20.02 14.22
C SER A 220 -5.09 -18.84 14.38
N GLY A 221 -4.50 -18.38 13.30
CA GLY A 221 -3.51 -17.29 13.27
C GLY A 221 -4.13 -15.91 13.46
N ARG A 222 -3.25 -14.96 13.70
CA ARG A 222 -3.63 -13.58 14.06
C ARG A 222 -4.06 -12.71 12.88
N TRP A 223 -3.79 -13.16 11.67
CA TRP A 223 -3.96 -12.34 10.46
C TRP A 223 -5.35 -12.45 9.86
N LEU A 224 -5.84 -13.68 9.77
CA LEU A 224 -7.08 -14.02 9.07
C LEU A 224 -8.07 -14.76 9.98
N GLY A 225 -7.66 -15.89 10.55
CA GLY A 225 -8.58 -16.74 11.29
C GLY A 225 -9.11 -16.12 12.57
N ARG A 226 -8.26 -15.50 13.40
CA ARG A 226 -8.72 -14.83 14.62
C ARG A 226 -9.59 -13.60 14.35
N PRO A 227 -9.26 -12.69 13.42
CA PRO A 227 -10.16 -11.62 13.02
C PRO A 227 -11.53 -12.11 12.59
N LEU A 228 -11.59 -13.12 11.72
CA LEU A 228 -12.87 -13.70 11.28
C LEU A 228 -13.63 -14.39 12.43
N ALA A 229 -12.92 -15.08 13.30
CA ALA A 229 -13.53 -15.71 14.49
C ALA A 229 -14.12 -14.69 15.47
N LYS A 230 -13.52 -13.52 15.65
CA LYS A 230 -14.09 -12.41 16.44
C LYS A 230 -15.41 -11.89 15.87
N LEU A 231 -15.59 -11.98 14.55
CA LEU A 231 -16.87 -11.68 13.88
C LEU A 231 -17.87 -12.82 13.97
N GLY A 232 -17.54 -13.90 14.70
CA GLY A 232 -18.39 -15.09 14.82
C GLY A 232 -18.31 -16.04 13.63
N ILE A 233 -17.44 -15.78 12.66
CA ILE A 233 -17.23 -16.61 11.46
C ILE A 233 -16.22 -17.71 11.84
N ASN A 234 -16.71 -18.82 12.38
CA ASN A 234 -15.89 -19.92 12.87
C ASN A 234 -15.78 -21.12 11.90
N ASP A 235 -16.63 -21.16 10.87
CA ASP A 235 -16.57 -22.22 9.85
C ASP A 235 -15.38 -21.97 8.90
N PRO A 236 -14.41 -22.90 8.81
CA PRO A 236 -13.23 -22.72 7.95
C PRO A 236 -13.58 -22.65 6.46
N GLY A 237 -14.68 -23.27 6.04
CA GLY A 237 -15.15 -23.21 4.65
C GLY A 237 -15.64 -21.81 4.31
N LEU A 238 -16.45 -21.21 5.20
CA LEU A 238 -16.93 -19.84 5.04
C LEU A 238 -15.78 -18.82 5.11
N GLN A 239 -14.83 -18.98 6.05
CA GLN A 239 -13.65 -18.13 6.12
C GLN A 239 -12.88 -18.13 4.79
N ARG A 240 -12.60 -19.31 4.22
CA ARG A 240 -11.92 -19.42 2.92
C ARG A 240 -12.73 -18.80 1.80
N ALA A 241 -14.04 -19.03 1.75
CA ALA A 241 -14.89 -18.46 0.70
C ALA A 241 -14.89 -16.93 0.73
N ILE A 242 -14.95 -16.31 1.91
CA ILE A 242 -14.86 -14.85 2.06
C ILE A 242 -13.48 -14.34 1.58
N LEU A 243 -12.38 -14.98 2.00
CA LEU A 243 -11.04 -14.57 1.59
C LEU A 243 -10.82 -14.71 0.08
N HIS A 244 -11.39 -15.76 -0.55
CA HIS A 244 -11.34 -15.89 -2.01
C HIS A 244 -11.99 -14.68 -2.70
N ILE A 245 -13.14 -14.22 -2.21
CA ILE A 245 -13.84 -13.05 -2.77
C ILE A 245 -12.99 -11.78 -2.61
N LEU A 246 -12.35 -11.59 -1.45
CA LEU A 246 -11.47 -10.43 -1.24
C LEU A 246 -10.29 -10.43 -2.22
N ILE A 247 -9.63 -11.57 -2.42
CA ILE A 247 -8.53 -11.71 -3.37
C ILE A 247 -9.02 -11.55 -4.83
N ASP A 248 -10.19 -12.09 -5.18
CA ASP A 248 -10.77 -11.93 -6.50
C ASP A 248 -11.06 -10.45 -6.81
N ARG A 249 -11.68 -9.73 -5.86
CA ARG A 249 -11.91 -8.28 -6.01
C ARG A 249 -10.61 -7.48 -6.11
N PHE A 250 -9.59 -7.87 -5.36
CA PHE A 250 -8.26 -7.24 -5.46
C PHE A 250 -7.64 -7.47 -6.85
N HIS A 251 -7.66 -8.70 -7.35
CA HIS A 251 -7.21 -9.04 -8.71
C HIS A 251 -7.95 -8.22 -9.77
N ASP A 252 -9.26 -8.19 -9.73
CA ASP A 252 -10.08 -7.49 -10.71
C ASP A 252 -9.82 -5.98 -10.69
N SER A 253 -9.61 -5.41 -9.49
CA SER A 253 -9.22 -4.01 -9.32
C SER A 253 -7.84 -3.72 -9.94
N LEU A 254 -6.87 -4.64 -9.80
CA LEU A 254 -5.58 -4.53 -10.48
C LEU A 254 -5.72 -4.54 -12.01
N ILE A 255 -6.57 -5.42 -12.56
CA ILE A 255 -6.83 -5.47 -14.01
C ILE A 255 -7.44 -4.15 -14.50
N VAL A 256 -8.46 -3.62 -13.80
CA VAL A 256 -9.11 -2.35 -14.14
C VAL A 256 -8.09 -1.20 -14.11
N MET A 257 -7.28 -1.13 -13.07
CA MET A 257 -6.22 -0.12 -12.95
C MET A 257 -5.18 -0.26 -14.06
N ALA A 258 -4.70 -1.46 -14.34
CA ALA A 258 -3.65 -1.73 -15.31
C ALA A 258 -4.06 -1.38 -16.76
N ARG A 259 -5.35 -1.48 -17.10
CA ARG A 259 -5.89 -1.07 -18.42
C ARG A 259 -5.58 0.38 -18.78
N LYS A 260 -5.46 1.28 -17.79
CA LYS A 260 -5.13 2.70 -18.00
C LYS A 260 -3.74 2.91 -18.62
N PHE A 261 -2.86 1.94 -18.49
CA PHE A 261 -1.47 2.01 -18.96
C PHE A 261 -1.21 1.27 -20.28
N GLY A 262 -2.28 0.78 -20.93
CA GLY A 262 -2.18 -0.02 -22.12
C GLY A 262 -1.31 -1.26 -21.92
N GLY A 263 -0.63 -1.74 -22.92
CA GLY A 263 0.21 -2.93 -22.82
C GLY A 263 1.50 -2.79 -21.98
N ARG A 264 1.74 -1.66 -21.30
CA ARG A 264 2.96 -1.45 -20.48
C ARG A 264 2.87 -2.05 -19.08
N VAL A 265 1.66 -2.32 -18.58
CA VAL A 265 1.42 -2.96 -17.29
C VAL A 265 0.88 -4.37 -17.50
N ARG A 266 1.37 -5.31 -16.72
CA ARG A 266 0.97 -6.71 -16.72
C ARG A 266 0.52 -7.13 -15.33
N ILE A 267 -0.51 -7.95 -15.24
CA ILE A 267 -0.95 -8.56 -14.00
C ILE A 267 -0.68 -10.06 -14.07
N ALA A 268 0.09 -10.55 -13.13
CA ALA A 268 0.28 -11.97 -12.93
C ALA A 268 -0.85 -12.51 -12.05
N ASP A 269 -1.71 -13.33 -12.61
CA ASP A 269 -2.71 -14.07 -11.82
C ASP A 269 -2.02 -15.21 -11.07
N THR A 270 -1.72 -14.95 -9.81
CA THR A 270 -1.05 -15.88 -8.91
C THR A 270 -2.01 -16.74 -8.10
N ARG A 271 -3.31 -16.59 -8.28
CA ARG A 271 -4.34 -17.38 -7.60
C ARG A 271 -4.21 -18.86 -7.98
N ARG A 272 -4.43 -19.74 -7.00
CA ARG A 272 -4.36 -21.21 -7.17
C ARG A 272 -3.00 -21.73 -7.63
N THR A 273 -1.93 -21.05 -7.26
CA THR A 273 -0.57 -21.47 -7.63
C THR A 273 0.20 -22.10 -6.47
N VAL A 274 -0.29 -21.93 -5.25
CA VAL A 274 0.30 -22.49 -4.04
C VAL A 274 -0.54 -23.66 -3.55
N ASP A 275 0.07 -24.84 -3.49
CA ASP A 275 -0.61 -26.01 -2.93
C ASP A 275 -0.97 -25.77 -1.45
N PRO A 276 -2.12 -26.29 -0.97
CA PRO A 276 -2.56 -26.07 0.43
C PRO A 276 -1.55 -26.51 1.48
N GLY A 277 -0.68 -27.48 1.17
CA GLY A 277 0.39 -27.94 2.07
C GLY A 277 1.65 -27.09 2.05
N ASN A 278 1.73 -26.09 1.18
CA ASN A 278 2.91 -25.25 0.96
C ASN A 278 2.73 -23.83 1.51
N TRP A 279 1.95 -23.65 2.57
CA TRP A 279 1.83 -22.39 3.31
C TRP A 279 2.67 -22.46 4.59
N TYR A 280 3.53 -21.45 4.78
CA TYR A 280 4.35 -21.29 5.98
C TYR A 280 3.52 -20.75 7.15
N ASP A 281 2.69 -19.78 6.86
CA ASP A 281 1.69 -19.22 7.77
C ASP A 281 0.40 -18.86 7.00
N GLU A 282 -0.50 -18.05 7.59
CA GLU A 282 -1.77 -17.67 6.94
C GLU A 282 -1.58 -16.84 5.66
N LEU A 283 -0.44 -16.16 5.48
CA LEU A 283 -0.21 -15.17 4.42
C LEU A 283 0.94 -15.52 3.49
N HIS A 284 1.90 -16.31 3.96
CA HIS A 284 3.15 -16.56 3.27
C HIS A 284 3.27 -18.02 2.85
N PRO A 285 3.51 -18.29 1.56
CA PRO A 285 3.93 -19.61 1.09
C PRO A 285 5.25 -20.05 1.73
N THR A 286 5.50 -21.36 1.77
CA THR A 286 6.84 -21.90 2.02
C THR A 286 7.80 -21.55 0.87
N SER A 287 9.10 -21.75 1.07
CA SER A 287 10.08 -21.59 -0.03
C SER A 287 9.71 -22.37 -1.30
N VAL A 288 9.13 -23.56 -1.16
CA VAL A 288 8.64 -24.35 -2.31
C VAL A 288 7.36 -23.74 -2.89
N GLY A 289 6.47 -23.22 -2.02
CA GLY A 289 5.20 -22.63 -2.44
C GLY A 289 5.35 -21.38 -3.29
N TYR A 290 6.40 -20.60 -3.09
CA TYR A 290 6.67 -19.39 -3.89
C TYR A 290 7.06 -19.66 -5.35
N ALA A 291 7.43 -20.89 -5.71
CA ALA A 291 7.79 -21.23 -7.08
C ALA A 291 6.64 -21.02 -8.09
N GLY A 292 5.40 -21.33 -7.70
CA GLY A 292 4.21 -21.14 -8.54
C GLY A 292 3.95 -19.66 -8.86
N PRO A 293 3.82 -18.77 -7.85
CA PRO A 293 3.71 -17.32 -8.05
C PRO A 293 4.85 -16.76 -8.91
N ALA A 294 6.10 -17.11 -8.64
CA ALA A 294 7.25 -16.64 -9.41
C ALA A 294 7.15 -17.05 -10.89
N GLN A 295 6.70 -18.26 -11.18
CA GLN A 295 6.46 -18.72 -12.56
C GLN A 295 5.40 -17.87 -13.27
N LYS A 296 4.30 -17.52 -12.58
CA LYS A 296 3.23 -16.67 -13.14
C LYS A 296 3.73 -15.26 -13.42
N ILE A 297 4.50 -14.66 -12.50
CA ILE A 297 5.10 -13.33 -12.68
C ILE A 297 6.03 -13.35 -13.91
N ARG A 298 6.88 -14.36 -14.05
CA ARG A 298 7.76 -14.51 -15.23
C ARG A 298 6.96 -14.68 -16.51
N ALA A 299 5.89 -15.48 -16.50
CA ALA A 299 5.02 -15.64 -17.64
C ALA A 299 4.34 -14.33 -18.04
N ALA A 300 3.82 -13.57 -17.08
CA ALA A 300 3.19 -12.28 -17.33
C ALA A 300 4.17 -11.25 -17.92
N ALA A 301 5.41 -11.20 -17.44
CA ALA A 301 6.46 -10.33 -17.98
C ALA A 301 6.71 -10.56 -19.47
N ASN A 302 6.70 -11.83 -19.89
CA ASN A 302 6.95 -12.25 -21.28
C ASN A 302 5.70 -12.28 -22.16
N ALA A 303 4.50 -12.11 -21.57
CA ALA A 303 3.25 -12.18 -22.31
C ALA A 303 3.13 -11.01 -23.32
N GLY A 304 2.59 -11.32 -24.50
CA GLY A 304 2.06 -10.33 -25.45
C GLY A 304 0.58 -10.04 -25.17
N GLY A 305 0.05 -9.01 -25.81
CA GLY A 305 -1.38 -8.64 -25.75
C GLY A 305 -1.74 -7.68 -24.60
N GLY A 306 -2.96 -7.18 -24.63
CA GLY A 306 -3.54 -6.29 -23.62
C GLY A 306 -4.40 -7.03 -22.60
N LEU A 307 -4.93 -6.30 -21.64
CA LEU A 307 -5.82 -6.79 -20.58
C LEU A 307 -7.31 -6.51 -20.89
N GLU A 308 -7.61 -5.97 -22.05
CA GLU A 308 -8.96 -5.53 -22.45
C GLU A 308 -9.96 -6.68 -22.54
N SER A 309 -9.49 -7.89 -22.87
CA SER A 309 -10.33 -9.08 -23.02
C SER A 309 -10.49 -9.88 -21.72
N VAL A 310 -9.89 -9.43 -20.61
CA VAL A 310 -10.05 -10.11 -19.32
C VAL A 310 -11.37 -9.70 -18.71
N ASP A 311 -12.27 -10.64 -18.48
CA ASP A 311 -13.53 -10.39 -17.78
C ASP A 311 -13.24 -10.09 -16.30
N VAL A 312 -13.79 -9.01 -15.80
CA VAL A 312 -13.65 -8.57 -14.41
C VAL A 312 -14.99 -8.17 -13.83
N ILE A 313 -15.22 -8.46 -12.57
CA ILE A 313 -16.35 -7.95 -11.82
C ILE A 313 -15.94 -6.57 -11.28
N VAL A 314 -16.39 -5.53 -11.95
CA VAL A 314 -16.18 -4.16 -11.46
C VAL A 314 -17.13 -3.91 -10.30
N PRO A 315 -16.65 -3.61 -9.09
CA PRO A 315 -17.51 -3.20 -7.99
C PRO A 315 -18.32 -1.98 -8.41
N LYS A 316 -19.61 -1.98 -8.12
CA LYS A 316 -20.43 -0.78 -8.32
C LYS A 316 -19.86 0.32 -7.43
N PRO A 317 -19.69 1.56 -7.93
CA PRO A 317 -19.35 2.68 -7.07
C PRO A 317 -20.38 2.75 -5.94
N VAL A 318 -19.90 2.70 -4.70
CA VAL A 318 -20.78 2.85 -3.55
C VAL A 318 -21.15 4.31 -3.44
N GLU A 319 -22.35 4.66 -3.85
CA GLU A 319 -22.95 5.93 -3.50
C GLU A 319 -23.27 5.90 -2.00
N ARG A 320 -22.33 6.33 -1.17
CA ARG A 320 -22.68 6.74 0.20
C ARG A 320 -23.09 8.19 0.12
N PRO A 321 -24.37 8.53 0.39
CA PRO A 321 -24.70 9.88 0.74
C PRO A 321 -23.85 10.24 1.96
N LEU A 322 -23.14 11.35 1.93
CA LEU A 322 -22.71 11.97 3.17
C LEU A 322 -23.98 12.16 4.00
N ASP A 323 -24.01 11.53 5.14
CA ASP A 323 -25.08 11.80 6.08
C ASP A 323 -24.95 13.29 6.42
N VAL A 324 -25.87 14.09 5.87
CA VAL A 324 -25.89 15.55 6.01
C VAL A 324 -26.20 15.96 7.46
N ALA A 325 -26.32 14.96 8.35
CA ALA A 325 -26.52 15.15 9.78
C ALA A 325 -25.45 16.00 10.48
N ASP A 326 -24.33 16.32 9.80
CA ASP A 326 -23.25 17.09 10.41
C ASP A 326 -22.97 18.44 9.71
N THR A 327 -24.03 19.08 9.19
CA THR A 327 -23.96 20.44 8.63
C THR A 327 -23.36 21.44 9.63
N GLU A 328 -23.63 21.23 10.92
CA GLU A 328 -23.08 22.03 12.01
C GLU A 328 -21.60 21.79 12.23
N ALA A 329 -21.13 20.54 12.14
CA ALA A 329 -19.71 20.22 12.21
C ALA A 329 -18.94 20.81 11.02
N VAL A 330 -19.48 20.72 9.80
CA VAL A 330 -18.90 21.33 8.60
C VAL A 330 -18.85 22.85 8.74
N SER A 331 -19.89 23.50 9.28
CA SER A 331 -19.90 24.94 9.55
C SER A 331 -18.79 25.33 10.51
N ARG A 332 -18.61 24.59 11.61
CA ARG A 332 -17.49 24.80 12.56
C ARG A 332 -16.12 24.71 11.91
N LEU A 333 -15.93 23.80 10.96
CA LEU A 333 -14.67 23.71 10.20
C LEU A 333 -14.43 24.97 9.36
N LEU A 334 -15.46 25.51 8.73
CA LEU A 334 -15.36 26.75 7.94
C LEU A 334 -15.04 27.97 8.81
N ASP A 335 -15.47 28.00 10.06
CA ASP A 335 -15.14 29.08 11.03
C ASP A 335 -13.72 28.92 11.63
N THR A 336 -13.08 27.77 11.42
CA THR A 336 -11.75 27.49 11.98
C THR A 336 -10.65 28.08 11.10
N SER A 337 -9.56 28.60 11.70
CA SER A 337 -8.43 29.13 10.96
C SER A 337 -7.75 28.03 10.11
N GLU A 338 -7.20 28.42 8.96
CA GLU A 338 -6.50 27.50 8.06
C GLU A 338 -5.34 26.78 8.75
N ASP A 339 -4.54 27.50 9.52
CA ASP A 339 -3.41 26.94 10.28
C ASP A 339 -3.87 25.81 11.21
N ARG A 340 -5.01 25.96 11.86
CA ARG A 340 -5.58 24.95 12.75
C ARG A 340 -6.14 23.75 11.98
N LEU A 341 -6.75 24.00 10.82
CA LEU A 341 -7.20 22.92 9.94
C LEU A 341 -6.01 22.08 9.42
N LEU A 342 -4.92 22.74 9.04
CA LEU A 342 -3.71 22.06 8.60
C LEU A 342 -3.02 21.30 9.74
N ASP A 343 -3.01 21.85 10.95
CA ASP A 343 -2.49 21.19 12.15
C ASP A 343 -3.29 19.92 12.46
N GLU A 344 -4.61 20.00 12.45
CA GLU A 344 -5.50 18.86 12.66
C GLU A 344 -5.37 17.82 11.53
N LEU A 345 -5.25 18.26 10.30
CA LEU A 345 -5.02 17.38 9.15
C LEU A 345 -3.73 16.55 9.30
N GLY A 346 -2.63 17.21 9.71
CA GLY A 346 -1.38 16.55 9.99
C GLY A 346 -1.47 15.56 11.16
N ARG A 347 -2.20 15.93 12.23
CA ARG A 347 -2.45 15.01 13.37
C ARG A 347 -3.21 13.79 12.96
N ARG A 348 -4.31 13.95 12.22
CA ARG A 348 -5.12 12.83 11.74
C ARG A 348 -4.34 11.91 10.82
N GLN A 349 -3.53 12.49 9.94
CA GLN A 349 -2.63 11.71 9.09
C GLN A 349 -1.64 10.89 9.93
N THR A 350 -1.05 11.48 10.97
CA THR A 350 -0.12 10.76 11.87
C THR A 350 -0.83 9.66 12.66
N ILE A 351 -2.03 9.94 13.17
CA ILE A 351 -2.83 8.94 13.89
C ILE A 351 -3.13 7.75 12.97
N LEU A 352 -3.51 8.01 11.72
CA LEU A 352 -3.78 6.96 10.74
C LEU A 352 -2.54 6.17 10.34
N GLU A 353 -1.38 6.82 10.31
CA GLU A 353 -0.11 6.15 10.04
C GLU A 353 0.29 5.22 11.18
N LEU A 354 -0.03 5.59 12.42
CA LEU A 354 0.25 4.79 13.62
C LEU A 354 -0.83 3.73 13.89
N ASP A 355 -2.08 4.09 13.72
CA ASP A 355 -3.25 3.23 13.90
C ASP A 355 -4.30 3.51 12.82
N PRO A 356 -4.30 2.77 11.72
CA PRO A 356 -5.33 2.85 10.69
C PRO A 356 -6.74 2.64 11.25
N GLY A 357 -6.85 1.96 12.41
CA GLY A 357 -8.07 1.71 13.16
C GLY A 357 -8.70 2.92 13.79
N ALA A 358 -7.92 3.93 14.07
CA ALA A 358 -8.43 5.18 14.62
C ALA A 358 -9.39 5.91 13.68
N ALA A 359 -9.41 5.54 12.40
CA ALA A 359 -10.34 6.09 11.42
C ALA A 359 -11.80 6.08 11.88
N ASP A 360 -12.22 5.00 12.54
CA ASP A 360 -13.60 4.81 12.96
C ASP A 360 -13.93 5.54 14.28
N THR A 361 -12.91 6.00 14.99
CA THR A 361 -13.05 6.71 16.27
C THR A 361 -12.88 8.23 16.16
N LEU A 362 -12.34 8.70 15.03
CA LEU A 362 -12.13 10.13 14.79
C LEU A 362 -13.46 10.79 14.40
N SER A 363 -13.93 11.68 15.24
CA SER A 363 -15.10 12.54 14.95
C SER A 363 -14.70 13.71 14.05
N LEU A 364 -15.69 14.42 13.49
CA LEU A 364 -15.46 15.68 12.78
C LEU A 364 -15.07 16.83 13.75
N GLU A 365 -15.14 16.59 15.06
CA GLU A 365 -14.72 17.57 16.05
C GLU A 365 -13.21 17.74 16.05
N LEU A 366 -12.76 18.97 16.15
CA LEU A 366 -11.34 19.30 16.25
C LEU A 366 -10.81 18.89 17.62
N THR A 367 -9.62 18.30 17.64
CA THR A 367 -8.97 17.89 18.89
C THR A 367 -8.75 19.09 19.80
N THR A 368 -9.30 19.05 21.01
CA THR A 368 -9.07 20.07 22.03
C THR A 368 -7.75 19.79 22.75
N GLY A 369 -6.77 20.65 22.58
CA GLY A 369 -5.49 20.61 23.29
C GLY A 369 -4.30 20.44 22.33
N GLY A 370 -3.58 21.54 22.10
CA GLY A 370 -2.28 21.52 21.41
C GLY A 370 -1.17 21.11 22.38
N VAL A 371 -0.29 20.20 21.96
CA VAL A 371 1.00 20.03 22.63
C VAL A 371 1.90 21.17 22.14
N GLU A 372 2.28 22.08 23.03
CA GLU A 372 3.20 23.17 22.69
C GLU A 372 4.48 22.61 22.09
N GLY A 373 4.91 23.16 20.96
CA GLY A 373 6.17 22.82 20.27
C GLY A 373 6.05 21.81 19.12
N VAL A 374 4.91 21.15 18.91
CA VAL A 374 4.74 20.13 17.84
C VAL A 374 3.85 20.64 16.69
N GLY A 375 3.15 21.77 16.89
CA GLY A 375 2.21 22.34 15.90
C GLY A 375 2.82 22.60 14.53
N ASP A 376 4.04 23.10 14.44
CA ASP A 376 4.70 23.37 13.16
C ASP A 376 5.00 22.10 12.34
N VAL A 377 5.27 20.98 13.00
CA VAL A 377 5.51 19.69 12.33
C VAL A 377 4.19 19.18 11.73
N PHE A 378 3.11 19.21 12.52
CA PHE A 378 1.80 18.77 12.03
C PHE A 378 1.25 19.70 10.95
N ARG A 379 1.45 21.01 11.05
CA ARG A 379 1.05 21.98 10.02
C ARG A 379 1.79 21.73 8.68
N LYS A 380 3.11 21.46 8.72
CA LYS A 380 3.88 21.09 7.54
C LYS A 380 3.42 19.77 6.93
N LEU A 381 3.09 18.78 7.76
CA LEU A 381 2.56 17.51 7.30
C LEU A 381 1.16 17.70 6.68
N GLY A 382 0.26 18.43 7.36
CA GLY A 382 -1.06 18.77 6.85
C GLY A 382 -1.00 19.51 5.52
N GLY A 383 -0.07 20.46 5.37
CA GLY A 383 0.20 21.13 4.09
C GLY A 383 0.59 20.19 2.95
N ARG A 384 1.41 19.17 3.23
CA ARG A 384 1.77 18.14 2.24
C ARG A 384 0.59 17.24 1.87
N VAL A 385 -0.22 16.84 2.86
CA VAL A 385 -1.45 16.08 2.63
C VAL A 385 -2.43 16.88 1.78
N LEU A 386 -2.62 18.16 2.11
CA LEU A 386 -3.46 19.07 1.33
C LEU A 386 -2.96 19.20 -0.11
N ALA A 387 -1.67 19.47 -0.32
CA ALA A 387 -1.08 19.64 -1.66
C ALA A 387 -1.26 18.40 -2.54
N ARG A 388 -1.16 17.21 -1.94
CA ARG A 388 -1.41 15.94 -2.63
C ARG A 388 -2.88 15.81 -3.04
N GLN A 389 -3.79 16.01 -2.11
CA GLN A 389 -5.23 15.84 -2.34
C GLN A 389 -5.82 16.94 -3.25
N GLN A 390 -5.25 18.13 -3.24
CA GLN A 390 -5.63 19.21 -4.17
C GLN A 390 -5.47 18.83 -5.62
N ARG A 391 -4.42 18.08 -5.98
CA ARG A 391 -4.18 17.63 -7.37
C ARG A 391 -5.23 16.63 -7.81
N GLU A 392 -5.58 15.68 -6.95
CA GLU A 392 -6.61 14.68 -7.24
C GLU A 392 -7.98 15.35 -7.42
N LEU A 393 -8.30 16.29 -6.54
CA LEU A 393 -9.56 17.04 -6.63
C LEU A 393 -9.58 17.99 -7.85
N TYR A 394 -8.44 18.59 -8.20
CA TYR A 394 -8.29 19.38 -9.42
C TYR A 394 -8.53 18.51 -10.66
N ALA A 395 -7.93 17.33 -10.74
CA ALA A 395 -8.15 16.40 -11.84
C ALA A 395 -9.62 15.94 -11.93
N LEU A 396 -10.26 15.71 -10.79
CA LEU A 396 -11.66 15.35 -10.71
C LEU A 396 -12.58 16.49 -11.20
N LEU A 397 -12.35 17.73 -10.77
CA LEU A 397 -13.17 18.90 -11.08
C LEU A 397 -12.90 19.47 -12.46
N CYS A 398 -11.62 19.62 -12.79
CA CYS A 398 -11.13 20.38 -13.93
C CYS A 398 -10.58 19.50 -15.05
N GLY A 399 -10.43 18.19 -14.81
CA GLY A 399 -9.99 17.22 -15.83
C GLY A 399 -11.10 16.79 -16.76
N ASP A 400 -10.71 16.08 -17.83
CA ASP A 400 -11.61 15.63 -18.90
C ASP A 400 -11.91 14.11 -18.83
N ASP A 401 -11.54 13.42 -17.74
CA ASP A 401 -11.73 11.98 -17.61
C ASP A 401 -13.23 11.61 -17.67
N PRO A 402 -13.66 10.80 -18.66
CA PRO A 402 -15.04 10.35 -18.79
C PRO A 402 -15.54 9.55 -17.58
N ALA A 403 -14.64 8.84 -16.88
CA ALA A 403 -14.99 8.03 -15.72
C ALA A 403 -15.47 8.87 -14.52
N THR A 404 -15.04 10.12 -14.44
CA THR A 404 -15.39 11.05 -13.36
C THR A 404 -16.46 12.07 -13.75
N LYS A 405 -17.04 11.96 -14.94
CA LYS A 405 -18.00 12.93 -15.46
C LYS A 405 -19.22 13.14 -14.55
N GLY A 406 -19.78 12.07 -13.99
CA GLY A 406 -20.95 12.15 -13.11
C GLY A 406 -20.65 12.90 -11.79
N GLU A 407 -19.51 12.64 -11.18
CA GLU A 407 -19.08 13.34 -9.97
C GLU A 407 -18.77 14.81 -10.25
N ARG A 408 -18.17 15.10 -11.39
CA ARG A 408 -17.90 16.46 -11.87
C ARG A 408 -19.16 17.27 -12.08
N GLU A 409 -20.22 16.68 -12.64
CA GLU A 409 -21.52 17.33 -12.82
C GLU A 409 -22.21 17.63 -11.48
N LYS A 410 -22.14 16.69 -10.51
CA LYS A 410 -22.65 16.90 -9.14
C LYS A 410 -21.93 18.08 -8.46
N LEU A 411 -20.59 18.11 -8.56
CA LEU A 411 -19.78 19.19 -7.97
C LEU A 411 -20.04 20.54 -8.63
N ARG A 412 -20.20 20.58 -9.96
CA ARG A 412 -20.60 21.81 -10.69
C ARG A 412 -21.94 22.36 -10.19
N GLY A 413 -22.91 21.48 -9.92
CA GLY A 413 -24.19 21.86 -9.32
C GLY A 413 -24.03 22.43 -7.91
N ALA A 414 -23.05 21.97 -7.14
CA ALA A 414 -22.80 22.43 -5.78
C ALA A 414 -22.10 23.80 -5.71
N LEU A 415 -21.40 24.24 -6.76
CA LEU A 415 -20.69 25.55 -6.78
C LEU A 415 -21.61 26.76 -6.59
N ASN A 416 -22.91 26.63 -6.81
CA ASN A 416 -23.89 27.69 -6.61
C ASN A 416 -24.62 27.62 -5.26
N LEU A 417 -24.18 26.71 -4.36
CA LEU A 417 -24.78 26.53 -3.03
C LEU A 417 -24.00 27.31 -1.98
N SER A 418 -24.47 27.22 -0.73
CA SER A 418 -23.73 27.80 0.42
C SER A 418 -22.38 27.13 0.61
N ASP A 419 -21.44 27.82 1.27
CA ASP A 419 -20.10 27.30 1.60
C ASP A 419 -20.16 25.97 2.32
N THR A 420 -21.10 25.82 3.23
CA THR A 420 -21.32 24.56 3.97
C THR A 420 -21.75 23.42 3.04
N ALA A 421 -22.69 23.70 2.11
CA ALA A 421 -23.14 22.70 1.15
C ALA A 421 -22.06 22.36 0.13
N LEU A 422 -21.27 23.34 -0.31
CA LEU A 422 -20.12 23.14 -1.19
C LEU A 422 -19.03 22.31 -0.48
N THR A 423 -18.71 22.65 0.78
CA THR A 423 -17.75 21.87 1.56
C THR A 423 -18.19 20.41 1.71
N GLY A 424 -19.48 20.19 1.99
CA GLY A 424 -20.06 18.85 2.06
C GLY A 424 -19.96 18.09 0.72
N ALA A 425 -20.27 18.74 -0.38
CA ALA A 425 -20.19 18.14 -1.73
C ALA A 425 -18.73 17.80 -2.12
N LEU A 426 -17.79 18.69 -1.82
CA LEU A 426 -16.36 18.45 -2.05
C LEU A 426 -15.85 17.29 -1.19
N ALA A 427 -16.21 17.27 0.11
CA ALA A 427 -15.85 16.15 0.99
C ALA A 427 -16.42 14.82 0.48
N ALA A 428 -17.69 14.79 0.01
CA ALA A 428 -18.31 13.61 -0.58
C ALA A 428 -17.55 13.12 -1.80
N ALA A 429 -17.22 14.01 -2.72
CA ALA A 429 -16.48 13.69 -3.92
C ALA A 429 -15.07 13.16 -3.59
N MET A 430 -14.40 13.75 -2.61
CA MET A 430 -13.10 13.28 -2.13
C MET A 430 -13.19 11.89 -1.52
N ILE A 431 -14.24 11.60 -0.75
CA ILE A 431 -14.49 10.28 -0.19
C ILE A 431 -14.76 9.26 -1.32
N ALA A 432 -15.56 9.64 -2.31
CA ALA A 432 -15.86 8.78 -3.47
C ALA A 432 -14.59 8.42 -4.27
N VAL A 433 -13.59 9.31 -4.28
CA VAL A 433 -12.27 9.03 -4.86
C VAL A 433 -11.27 8.50 -3.81
N GLY A 434 -11.69 8.13 -2.57
CA GLY A 434 -10.98 7.37 -1.52
C GLY A 434 -10.20 8.21 -0.53
N CYS A 435 -10.45 9.51 -0.43
CA CYS A 435 -9.97 10.25 0.72
C CYS A 435 -10.67 9.74 1.99
N PRO A 436 -9.94 9.55 3.10
CA PRO A 436 -10.57 9.11 4.34
C PRO A 436 -11.70 10.05 4.80
N PRO A 437 -12.85 9.52 5.26
CA PRO A 437 -14.03 10.34 5.58
C PRO A 437 -13.81 11.44 6.62
N PHE A 438 -12.88 11.24 7.57
CA PHE A 438 -12.55 12.21 8.62
C PHE A 438 -11.43 13.18 8.21
N VAL A 439 -10.78 12.97 7.05
CA VAL A 439 -9.78 13.87 6.42
C VAL A 439 -10.44 14.75 5.36
N ALA A 440 -11.31 14.19 4.55
CA ALA A 440 -11.95 14.87 3.43
C ALA A 440 -12.65 16.19 3.81
N PRO A 441 -13.44 16.30 4.90
CA PRO A 441 -14.07 17.56 5.28
C PRO A 441 -13.07 18.65 5.67
N LEU A 442 -11.94 18.31 6.29
CA LEU A 442 -10.88 19.27 6.62
C LEU A 442 -10.28 19.89 5.38
N ILE A 443 -9.94 19.05 4.41
CA ILE A 443 -9.38 19.46 3.13
C ILE A 443 -10.40 20.31 2.37
N ALA A 444 -11.64 19.86 2.28
CA ALA A 444 -12.72 20.60 1.64
C ALA A 444 -12.92 21.98 2.26
N ALA A 445 -12.90 22.09 3.59
CA ALA A 445 -13.01 23.37 4.30
C ALA A 445 -11.84 24.31 3.98
N VAL A 446 -10.59 23.80 3.91
CA VAL A 446 -9.42 24.62 3.53
C VAL A 446 -9.57 25.12 2.09
N ILE A 447 -10.03 24.27 1.17
CA ILE A 447 -10.20 24.61 -0.24
C ILE A 447 -11.27 25.68 -0.42
N VAL A 448 -12.44 25.55 0.24
CA VAL A 448 -13.51 26.54 0.20
C VAL A 448 -13.06 27.88 0.80
N ARG A 449 -12.33 27.86 1.91
CA ARG A 449 -11.74 29.06 2.53
C ARG A 449 -10.74 29.79 1.64
N ARG A 450 -9.98 29.08 0.82
CA ARG A 450 -9.04 29.67 -0.15
C ARG A 450 -9.73 30.34 -1.33
N GLY A 451 -11.05 30.33 -1.37
CA GLY A 451 -11.85 31.13 -2.32
C GLY A 451 -12.03 30.51 -3.69
N ILE A 452 -12.36 29.21 -3.73
CA ILE A 452 -12.82 28.61 -4.98
C ILE A 452 -14.23 29.14 -5.27
N TYR A 453 -14.33 30.27 -5.94
CA TYR A 453 -15.58 30.97 -6.34
C TYR A 453 -15.53 31.51 -7.77
N PRO A 454 -16.61 31.95 -8.33
CA PRO A 454 -17.81 31.38 -8.96
C PRO A 454 -17.82 31.32 -10.48
N ALA A 455 -16.71 31.29 -11.17
CA ALA A 455 -16.68 30.97 -12.60
C ALA A 455 -15.85 29.72 -12.78
N TYR A 456 -16.49 28.59 -13.06
CA TYR A 456 -15.86 27.26 -13.13
C TYR A 456 -14.54 27.23 -13.94
N GLU A 457 -14.53 27.82 -15.13
CA GLU A 457 -13.34 27.87 -15.99
C GLU A 457 -12.23 28.74 -15.38
N GLU A 458 -12.58 29.87 -14.80
CA GLU A 458 -11.64 30.75 -14.12
C GLU A 458 -11.12 30.14 -12.81
N THR A 459 -11.97 29.44 -12.07
CA THR A 459 -11.57 28.69 -10.87
C THR A 459 -10.58 27.60 -11.23
N CYS A 460 -10.83 26.81 -12.28
CA CYS A 460 -9.90 25.78 -12.75
C CYS A 460 -8.56 26.38 -13.19
N ARG A 461 -8.56 27.51 -13.89
CA ARG A 461 -7.35 28.21 -14.31
C ARG A 461 -6.53 28.68 -13.10
N LEU A 462 -7.15 29.42 -12.19
CA LEU A 462 -6.48 29.96 -10.99
C LEU A 462 -5.98 28.88 -10.06
N TRP A 463 -6.75 27.81 -9.91
CA TRP A 463 -6.35 26.68 -9.08
C TRP A 463 -5.18 25.89 -9.69
N GLY A 464 -5.17 25.68 -10.99
CA GLY A 464 -4.03 25.10 -11.70
C GLY A 464 -2.76 25.94 -11.54
N GLU A 465 -2.89 27.28 -11.63
CA GLU A 465 -1.76 28.21 -11.38
C GLU A 465 -1.27 28.13 -9.93
N SER A 466 -2.16 27.99 -8.95
CA SER A 466 -1.82 27.84 -7.52
C SER A 466 -1.06 26.53 -7.27
N ILE A 467 -1.51 25.41 -7.85
CA ILE A 467 -0.82 24.12 -7.73
C ILE A 467 0.58 24.22 -8.34
N ALA A 468 0.73 24.82 -9.51
CA ALA A 468 2.02 25.00 -10.18
C ALA A 468 2.97 25.89 -9.36
N ALA A 469 2.46 26.91 -8.68
CA ALA A 469 3.26 27.79 -7.81
C ALA A 469 3.72 27.05 -6.53
N ASP A 470 2.89 26.19 -5.95
CA ASP A 470 3.24 25.36 -4.80
C ASP A 470 4.31 24.31 -5.18
N ASP A 471 4.25 23.74 -6.39
CA ASP A 471 5.26 22.82 -6.90
C ASP A 471 6.62 23.51 -7.10
N GLN A 472 6.64 24.74 -7.61
CA GLN A 472 7.87 25.51 -7.77
C GLN A 472 8.50 25.85 -6.40
N LYS A 473 7.69 26.16 -5.37
CA LYS A 473 8.21 26.39 -4.01
C LYS A 473 8.76 25.12 -3.37
N ALA A 474 8.15 23.97 -3.64
CA ALA A 474 8.62 22.68 -3.13
C ALA A 474 9.91 22.21 -3.80
N ALA A 475 10.16 22.63 -5.05
CA ALA A 475 11.35 22.30 -5.83
C ALA A 475 12.55 23.25 -5.58
N ALA A 476 12.33 24.38 -4.89
CA ALA A 476 13.42 25.31 -4.56
C ALA A 476 14.35 24.71 -3.49
N PRO A 477 15.67 24.74 -3.67
CA PRO A 477 16.61 24.29 -2.64
C PRO A 477 16.39 25.09 -1.35
N ALA A 478 16.42 24.39 -0.22
CA ALA A 478 16.32 25.02 1.09
C ALA A 478 17.46 26.03 1.27
N PRO A 479 17.21 27.22 1.85
CA PRO A 479 18.20 28.27 2.05
C PRO A 479 19.33 27.86 2.98
#